data_cf2bcb903086270f28cab8d235a2aeb3
#
_entry.id   cf2bcb903086270f28cab8d235a2aeb3
#
_cell.length_a   1.000
_cell.length_b   1.000
_cell.length_c   1.000
_cell.angle_alpha   90.00
_cell.angle_beta   90.00
_cell.angle_gamma   90.00
#
_symmetry.space_group_name_H-M   'P 1'
#
loop_
_entity.id
_entity.type
_entity.pdbx_description
1 polymer ?
#
loop_
_entity_poly.entity_id
_entity_poly.type
_entity_poly.pdbx_seq_one_letter_code
_entity_poly.pdbx_strand_id
1 'polypeptide(L)'
;DCANLTLIDDHSLDAAIRHGMSLFDSYQPRTWDDGKDERKLAVNRGEFADVLTHAVEGVKEAHQAYGLNRIEGESEIFSNLPGLELPYSGFPDFSRRIELKTKWSSAAANTKSGKRSASLPTKPMFAHVCQVAGYWFGTGLMQSIIYANASGYRVFNADNCDQLSQDGLQSALNHIVAKCAIRENILKSADSVEAMLRLIEPDFAHMWAWDCRPEVLNQAKKLWGFK
;
A
#
# COMPACT_ATOMS: atom_id res chain seq x y z
N ASP A 1 8.51 11.46 1.73
CA ASP A 1 9.32 10.28 1.78
C ASP A 1 10.46 10.32 0.76
N CYS A 2 11.39 9.33 0.77
CA CYS A 2 12.67 9.44 0.03
C CYS A 2 12.51 9.48 -1.50
N ALA A 3 11.46 8.88 -2.06
CA ALA A 3 11.18 8.98 -3.50
C ALA A 3 10.76 10.41 -3.88
N ASN A 4 9.99 11.09 -3.03
CA ASN A 4 9.57 12.47 -3.24
C ASN A 4 10.78 13.42 -3.26
N LEU A 5 11.77 13.22 -2.39
CA LEU A 5 13.00 14.04 -2.40
C LEU A 5 13.66 14.05 -3.78
N THR A 6 13.70 12.92 -4.47
CA THR A 6 14.34 12.83 -5.80
C THR A 6 13.40 13.26 -6.93
N LEU A 7 12.11 12.92 -6.85
CA LEU A 7 11.16 13.08 -7.95
C LEU A 7 10.49 14.45 -7.97
N ILE A 8 10.39 15.10 -6.82
CA ILE A 8 9.63 16.35 -6.64
C ILE A 8 10.55 17.49 -6.22
N ASP A 9 11.45 17.24 -5.28
CA ASP A 9 12.30 18.25 -4.64
C ASP A 9 13.68 18.40 -5.28
N ASP A 10 13.93 17.74 -6.44
CA ASP A 10 15.17 17.78 -7.20
C ASP A 10 16.45 17.40 -6.44
N HIS A 11 16.33 16.67 -5.34
CA HIS A 11 17.50 16.13 -4.67
C HIS A 11 18.14 15.00 -5.50
N SER A 12 19.46 14.88 -5.43
CA SER A 12 20.13 13.72 -6.04
C SER A 12 19.67 12.42 -5.36
N LEU A 13 19.65 11.32 -6.13
CA LEU A 13 19.32 10.00 -5.59
C LEU A 13 20.21 9.62 -4.41
N ASP A 14 21.51 9.96 -4.48
CA ASP A 14 22.45 9.74 -3.36
C ASP A 14 22.08 10.53 -2.10
N ALA A 15 21.57 11.75 -2.25
CA ALA A 15 21.10 12.54 -1.11
C ALA A 15 19.84 11.91 -0.49
N ALA A 16 18.91 11.44 -1.31
CA ALA A 16 17.71 10.73 -0.84
C ALA A 16 18.05 9.39 -0.16
N ILE A 17 19.03 8.65 -0.69
CA ILE A 17 19.55 7.43 -0.05
C ILE A 17 20.16 7.75 1.32
N ARG A 18 21.04 8.74 1.40
CA ARG A 18 21.65 9.14 2.69
C ARG A 18 20.58 9.58 3.72
N HIS A 19 19.59 10.34 3.29
CA HIS A 19 18.48 10.73 4.15
C HIS A 19 17.71 9.51 4.66
N GLY A 20 17.31 8.59 3.80
CA GLY A 20 16.61 7.37 4.18
C GLY A 20 17.43 6.48 5.12
N MET A 21 18.75 6.36 4.89
CA MET A 21 19.64 5.63 5.79
C MET A 21 19.68 6.25 7.19
N SER A 22 19.67 7.58 7.29
CA SER A 22 19.62 8.26 8.60
C SER A 22 18.32 8.00 9.35
N LEU A 23 17.18 7.82 8.62
CA LEU A 23 15.92 7.43 9.24
C LEU A 23 15.98 6.00 9.82
N PHE A 24 16.62 5.07 9.13
CA PHE A 24 16.86 3.73 9.69
C PHE A 24 17.71 3.79 10.96
N ASP A 25 18.75 4.63 11.01
CA ASP A 25 19.64 4.78 12.17
C ASP A 25 18.91 5.40 13.38
N SER A 26 17.89 6.21 13.15
CA SER A 26 17.08 6.84 14.20
C SER A 26 15.87 6.02 14.64
N TYR A 27 15.48 5.00 13.87
CA TYR A 27 14.29 4.18 14.15
C TYR A 27 14.51 3.29 15.38
N GLN A 28 13.51 3.28 16.27
CA GLN A 28 13.49 2.40 17.43
C GLN A 28 12.61 1.18 17.16
N PRO A 29 13.20 -0.02 17.04
CA PRO A 29 12.41 -1.25 16.80
C PRO A 29 11.40 -1.51 17.91
N ARG A 30 10.29 -2.14 17.56
CA ARG A 30 9.29 -2.59 18.52
C ARG A 30 9.89 -3.65 19.44
N THR A 31 9.61 -3.55 20.73
CA THR A 31 10.17 -4.46 21.77
C THR A 31 9.29 -5.67 22.08
N TRP A 32 8.02 -5.66 21.63
CA TRP A 32 7.02 -6.69 21.98
C TRP A 32 6.86 -7.80 20.92
N ASP A 33 7.68 -7.82 19.88
CA ASP A 33 7.55 -8.73 18.74
C ASP A 33 8.68 -9.75 18.62
N ASP A 34 9.38 -10.06 19.71
CA ASP A 34 10.51 -11.02 19.79
C ASP A 34 11.64 -10.72 18.80
N GLY A 35 11.92 -9.45 18.56
CA GLY A 35 12.97 -8.97 17.66
C GLY A 35 12.66 -9.18 16.17
N LYS A 36 11.39 -9.40 15.79
CA LYS A 36 10.99 -9.52 14.38
C LYS A 36 11.17 -8.20 13.65
N ASP A 37 10.80 -7.09 14.30
CA ASP A 37 10.92 -5.76 13.74
C ASP A 37 12.39 -5.37 13.50
N GLU A 38 13.28 -5.68 14.46
CA GLU A 38 14.72 -5.44 14.30
C GLU A 38 15.32 -6.24 13.12
N ARG A 39 14.96 -7.54 13.00
CA ARG A 39 15.41 -8.37 11.86
C ARG A 39 14.87 -7.85 10.52
N LYS A 40 13.62 -7.41 10.48
CA LYS A 40 13.01 -6.80 9.29
C LYS A 40 13.73 -5.50 8.94
N LEU A 41 14.00 -4.65 9.93
CA LEU A 41 14.72 -3.39 9.76
C LEU A 41 16.11 -3.61 9.15
N ALA A 42 16.88 -4.59 9.65
CA ALA A 42 18.20 -4.90 9.12
C ALA A 42 18.17 -5.33 7.65
N VAL A 43 17.19 -6.16 7.26
CA VAL A 43 16.99 -6.56 5.86
C VAL A 43 16.61 -5.37 4.99
N ASN A 44 15.64 -4.55 5.42
CA ASN A 44 15.17 -3.39 4.68
C ASN A 44 16.29 -2.36 4.50
N ARG A 45 17.07 -2.09 5.55
CA ARG A 45 18.22 -1.20 5.50
C ARG A 45 19.25 -1.65 4.46
N GLY A 46 19.53 -2.96 4.39
CA GLY A 46 20.47 -3.52 3.41
C GLY A 46 19.99 -3.47 1.95
N GLU A 47 18.69 -3.33 1.71
CA GLU A 47 18.10 -3.28 0.37
C GLU A 47 17.63 -1.86 -0.02
N PHE A 48 17.69 -0.91 0.89
CA PHE A 48 17.04 0.39 0.72
C PHE A 48 17.51 1.16 -0.50
N ALA A 49 18.82 1.23 -0.75
CA ALA A 49 19.37 1.96 -1.88
C ALA A 49 18.86 1.41 -3.23
N ASP A 50 18.88 0.08 -3.38
CA ASP A 50 18.43 -0.56 -4.62
C ASP A 50 16.92 -0.40 -4.81
N VAL A 51 16.13 -0.62 -3.74
CA VAL A 51 14.67 -0.44 -3.78
C VAL A 51 14.29 0.99 -4.13
N LEU A 52 14.96 1.99 -3.54
CA LEU A 52 14.69 3.39 -3.86
C LEU A 52 15.07 3.73 -5.30
N THR A 53 16.21 3.26 -5.79
CA THR A 53 16.64 3.45 -7.18
C THR A 53 15.59 2.92 -8.15
N HIS A 54 15.19 1.67 -8.00
CA HIS A 54 14.18 1.05 -8.87
C HIS A 54 12.79 1.69 -8.73
N ALA A 55 12.42 2.16 -7.54
CA ALA A 55 11.18 2.90 -7.35
C ALA A 55 11.16 4.22 -8.13
N VAL A 56 12.25 4.98 -8.06
CA VAL A 56 12.41 6.24 -8.79
C VAL A 56 12.40 6.01 -10.31
N GLU A 57 13.11 4.99 -10.80
CA GLU A 57 13.12 4.62 -12.21
C GLU A 57 11.73 4.23 -12.70
N GLY A 58 11.02 3.37 -11.97
CA GLY A 58 9.67 2.96 -12.31
C GLY A 58 8.67 4.11 -12.36
N VAL A 59 8.75 5.06 -11.42
CA VAL A 59 7.88 6.26 -11.45
C VAL A 59 8.20 7.14 -12.65
N LYS A 60 9.48 7.34 -12.98
CA LYS A 60 9.89 8.09 -14.17
C LYS A 60 9.38 7.45 -15.45
N GLU A 61 9.48 6.12 -15.58
CA GLU A 61 8.95 5.38 -16.73
C GLU A 61 7.44 5.57 -16.89
N ALA A 62 6.68 5.35 -15.80
CA ALA A 62 5.23 5.54 -15.81
C ALA A 62 4.83 6.99 -16.14
N HIS A 63 5.54 7.96 -15.57
CA HIS A 63 5.32 9.38 -15.83
C HIS A 63 5.57 9.73 -17.30
N GLN A 64 6.66 9.23 -17.88
CA GLN A 64 7.00 9.42 -19.29
C GLN A 64 5.96 8.79 -20.22
N ALA A 65 5.44 7.60 -19.89
CA ALA A 65 4.40 6.92 -20.67
C ALA A 65 3.12 7.76 -20.77
N TYR A 66 2.83 8.59 -19.77
CA TYR A 66 1.69 9.52 -19.80
C TYR A 66 2.00 10.87 -20.45
N GLY A 67 3.22 11.12 -20.90
CA GLY A 67 3.63 12.39 -21.50
C GLY A 67 3.50 13.59 -20.55
N LEU A 68 3.63 13.37 -19.25
CA LEU A 68 3.50 14.44 -18.26
C LEU A 68 4.80 15.26 -18.17
N ASN A 69 4.65 16.58 -17.97
CA ASN A 69 5.78 17.50 -17.89
C ASN A 69 6.46 17.51 -16.52
N ARG A 70 5.71 17.26 -15.46
CA ARG A 70 6.19 17.29 -14.07
C ARG A 70 5.56 16.18 -13.26
N ILE A 71 6.35 15.58 -12.38
CA ILE A 71 5.88 14.65 -11.37
C ILE A 71 5.34 15.48 -10.19
N GLU A 72 4.08 15.22 -9.83
CA GLU A 72 3.44 15.80 -8.65
C GLU A 72 3.42 14.74 -7.55
N GLY A 73 3.52 15.18 -6.29
CA GLY A 73 3.46 14.31 -5.13
C GLY A 73 2.04 13.82 -4.81
N GLU A 74 1.96 13.15 -3.69
CA GLU A 74 0.71 12.67 -3.11
C GLU A 74 -0.33 13.79 -3.01
N SER A 75 -1.56 13.47 -3.40
CA SER A 75 -2.69 14.39 -3.30
C SER A 75 -3.97 13.63 -2.94
N GLU A 76 -4.80 14.21 -2.09
CA GLU A 76 -6.07 13.61 -1.73
C GLU A 76 -7.03 13.56 -2.93
N ILE A 77 -7.67 12.42 -3.09
CA ILE A 77 -8.81 12.22 -3.97
C ILE A 77 -10.02 11.97 -3.09
N PHE A 78 -11.07 12.71 -3.34
CA PHE A 78 -12.34 12.59 -2.63
C PHE A 78 -13.47 12.42 -3.65
N SER A 79 -14.25 11.33 -3.54
CA SER A 79 -15.33 11.05 -4.49
C SER A 79 -16.48 10.28 -3.85
N ASN A 80 -17.69 10.50 -4.37
CA ASN A 80 -18.87 9.75 -3.98
C ASN A 80 -19.03 8.56 -4.91
N LEU A 81 -18.79 7.35 -4.42
CA LEU A 81 -19.00 6.14 -5.19
C LEU A 81 -20.50 5.84 -5.36
N PRO A 82 -20.93 5.30 -6.51
CA PRO A 82 -22.34 5.08 -6.80
C PRO A 82 -23.03 4.19 -5.75
N GLY A 83 -24.14 4.66 -5.19
CA GLY A 83 -24.94 3.91 -4.22
C GLY A 83 -24.36 3.81 -2.81
N LEU A 84 -23.28 4.53 -2.51
CA LEU A 84 -22.72 4.68 -1.16
C LEU A 84 -23.03 6.07 -0.61
N GLU A 85 -23.25 6.16 0.69
CA GLU A 85 -23.45 7.42 1.41
C GLU A 85 -22.14 7.99 1.93
N LEU A 86 -21.19 7.09 2.31
CA LEU A 86 -19.89 7.51 2.76
C LEU A 86 -18.98 7.74 1.54
N PRO A 87 -18.27 8.86 1.51
CA PRO A 87 -17.36 9.15 0.42
C PRO A 87 -16.13 8.25 0.45
N TYR A 88 -15.59 8.00 -0.73
CA TYR A 88 -14.27 7.39 -0.88
C TYR A 88 -13.20 8.48 -0.76
N SER A 89 -12.19 8.24 0.07
CA SER A 89 -10.98 9.04 0.14
C SER A 89 -9.77 8.16 -0.15
N GLY A 90 -8.80 8.70 -0.88
CA GLY A 90 -7.57 8.00 -1.19
C GLY A 90 -6.45 8.96 -1.58
N PHE A 91 -5.22 8.45 -1.56
CA PHE A 91 -4.02 9.23 -1.78
C PHE A 91 -3.11 8.48 -2.77
N PRO A 92 -3.24 8.74 -4.10
CA PRO A 92 -2.28 8.23 -5.07
C PRO A 92 -0.90 8.85 -4.82
N ASP A 93 0.14 8.04 -4.91
CA ASP A 93 1.50 8.46 -4.56
C ASP A 93 2.03 9.58 -5.48
N PHE A 94 1.73 9.51 -6.81
CA PHE A 94 2.24 10.50 -7.76
C PHE A 94 1.23 10.88 -8.83
N SER A 95 1.21 12.18 -9.16
CA SER A 95 0.49 12.77 -10.29
C SER A 95 -0.98 12.32 -10.40
N ARG A 96 -1.63 11.97 -9.28
CA ARG A 96 -3.01 11.49 -9.15
C ARG A 96 -3.33 10.21 -9.94
N ARG A 97 -2.33 9.49 -10.43
CA ARG A 97 -2.50 8.33 -11.32
C ARG A 97 -1.42 7.26 -11.23
N ILE A 98 -0.41 7.43 -10.40
CA ILE A 98 0.68 6.49 -10.24
C ILE A 98 0.71 6.03 -8.79
N GLU A 99 0.62 4.73 -8.59
CA GLU A 99 0.69 4.06 -7.30
C GLU A 99 1.96 3.23 -7.21
N LEU A 100 2.78 3.48 -6.20
CA LEU A 100 4.05 2.79 -5.96
C LEU A 100 3.92 1.77 -4.83
N LYS A 101 4.33 0.55 -5.09
CA LYS A 101 4.37 -0.56 -4.12
C LYS A 101 5.78 -1.11 -3.99
N THR A 102 6.45 -0.79 -2.91
CA THR A 102 7.75 -1.39 -2.61
C THR A 102 7.58 -2.79 -2.03
N LYS A 103 8.45 -3.71 -2.45
CA LYS A 103 8.49 -5.09 -1.94
C LYS A 103 9.85 -5.38 -1.34
N TRP A 104 9.83 -5.67 -0.07
CA TRP A 104 11.02 -5.95 0.73
C TRP A 104 11.20 -7.44 0.95
N SER A 105 12.45 -7.89 0.95
CA SER A 105 12.77 -9.25 1.39
C SER A 105 12.35 -9.48 2.84
N SER A 106 12.01 -10.70 3.19
CA SER A 106 11.69 -11.06 4.56
C SER A 106 12.89 -11.70 5.25
N ALA A 107 13.08 -11.42 6.54
CA ALA A 107 14.06 -12.13 7.35
C ALA A 107 13.71 -13.63 7.41
N ALA A 108 14.70 -14.50 7.21
CA ALA A 108 14.52 -15.94 7.18
C ALA A 108 15.72 -16.65 7.84
N ALA A 109 15.53 -17.10 9.09
CA ALA A 109 16.58 -17.73 9.89
C ALA A 109 17.18 -19.00 9.24
N ASN A 110 16.41 -19.68 8.40
CA ASN A 110 16.80 -20.97 7.80
C ASN A 110 17.44 -20.82 6.41
N THR A 111 17.82 -19.62 5.98
CA THR A 111 18.53 -19.38 4.72
C THR A 111 19.97 -18.97 4.97
N LYS A 112 20.90 -19.33 4.06
CA LYS A 112 22.32 -18.93 4.16
C LYS A 112 22.51 -17.40 4.20
N SER A 113 21.62 -16.65 3.55
CA SER A 113 21.65 -15.19 3.49
C SER A 113 20.89 -14.51 4.64
N GLY A 114 20.25 -15.26 5.54
CA GLY A 114 19.39 -14.70 6.58
C GLY A 114 18.12 -14.02 6.04
N LYS A 115 17.87 -14.09 4.73
CA LYS A 115 16.70 -13.44 4.08
C LYS A 115 16.08 -14.31 2.99
N ARG A 116 14.79 -14.09 2.74
CA ARG A 116 14.05 -14.58 1.58
C ARG A 116 13.79 -13.38 0.67
N SER A 117 14.37 -13.39 -0.53
CA SER A 117 14.22 -12.33 -1.51
C SER A 117 12.76 -12.12 -1.91
N ALA A 118 12.36 -10.85 -2.01
CA ALA A 118 11.08 -10.49 -2.58
C ALA A 118 11.10 -10.69 -4.09
N SER A 119 10.04 -11.25 -4.65
CA SER A 119 9.83 -11.31 -6.10
C SER A 119 8.86 -10.23 -6.57
N LEU A 120 9.09 -9.70 -7.76
CA LEU A 120 8.14 -8.81 -8.42
C LEU A 120 6.94 -9.63 -8.92
N PRO A 121 5.71 -9.18 -8.73
CA PRO A 121 4.53 -9.89 -9.22
C PRO A 121 4.48 -9.88 -10.75
N THR A 122 3.96 -10.94 -11.35
CA THR A 122 3.74 -11.03 -12.80
C THR A 122 2.47 -10.31 -13.26
N LYS A 123 1.57 -10.00 -12.33
CA LYS A 123 0.36 -9.19 -12.51
C LYS A 123 0.07 -8.41 -11.24
N PRO A 124 -0.64 -7.29 -11.29
CA PRO A 124 -1.02 -6.54 -10.10
C PRO A 124 -1.81 -7.39 -9.12
N MET A 125 -1.60 -7.18 -7.83
CA MET A 125 -2.45 -7.76 -6.79
C MET A 125 -3.84 -7.11 -6.89
N PHE A 126 -4.90 -7.92 -6.82
CA PHE A 126 -6.27 -7.43 -6.98
C PHE A 126 -6.65 -6.32 -5.98
N ALA A 127 -6.14 -6.40 -4.75
CA ALA A 127 -6.33 -5.35 -3.75
C ALA A 127 -5.76 -3.98 -4.22
N HIS A 128 -4.62 -3.98 -4.90
CA HIS A 128 -4.03 -2.75 -5.45
C HIS A 128 -4.79 -2.26 -6.69
N VAL A 129 -5.32 -3.19 -7.52
CA VAL A 129 -6.23 -2.83 -8.62
C VAL A 129 -7.49 -2.16 -8.06
N CYS A 130 -8.06 -2.70 -7.00
CA CYS A 130 -9.19 -2.08 -6.29
C CYS A 130 -8.84 -0.66 -5.81
N GLN A 131 -7.68 -0.47 -5.20
CA GLN A 131 -7.23 0.85 -4.73
C GLN A 131 -7.20 1.87 -5.88
N VAL A 132 -6.52 1.53 -6.97
CA VAL A 132 -6.40 2.46 -8.11
C VAL A 132 -7.70 2.60 -8.92
N ALA A 133 -8.63 1.65 -8.84
CA ALA A 133 -9.96 1.79 -9.41
C ALA A 133 -10.77 2.91 -8.73
N GLY A 134 -10.63 3.06 -7.41
CA GLY A 134 -11.19 4.20 -6.69
C GLY A 134 -10.55 5.52 -7.13
N TYR A 135 -9.24 5.55 -7.35
CA TYR A 135 -8.54 6.73 -7.89
C TYR A 135 -8.99 7.08 -9.31
N TRP A 136 -9.08 6.07 -10.17
CA TRP A 136 -9.59 6.24 -11.53
C TRP A 136 -10.99 6.86 -11.53
N PHE A 137 -11.90 6.35 -10.72
CA PHE A 137 -13.24 6.89 -10.62
C PHE A 137 -13.26 8.35 -10.14
N GLY A 138 -12.46 8.68 -9.12
CA GLY A 138 -12.41 10.02 -8.55
C GLY A 138 -11.70 11.05 -9.43
N THR A 139 -10.80 10.62 -10.32
CA THR A 139 -9.98 11.51 -11.16
C THR A 139 -10.34 11.50 -12.65
N GLY A 140 -10.97 10.43 -13.14
CA GLY A 140 -11.14 10.15 -14.57
C GLY A 140 -9.85 9.80 -15.30
N LEU A 141 -8.72 9.64 -14.58
CA LEU A 141 -7.40 9.39 -15.17
C LEU A 141 -7.07 7.90 -15.15
N MET A 142 -6.57 7.36 -16.27
CA MET A 142 -6.03 6.00 -16.32
C MET A 142 -4.86 5.86 -15.34
N GLN A 143 -4.76 4.71 -14.69
CA GLN A 143 -3.87 4.48 -13.57
C GLN A 143 -2.70 3.56 -13.93
N SER A 144 -1.57 3.73 -13.23
CA SER A 144 -0.45 2.79 -13.24
C SER A 144 -0.16 2.29 -11.83
N ILE A 145 0.28 1.03 -11.74
CA ILE A 145 0.82 0.42 -10.52
C ILE A 145 2.25 0.01 -10.77
N ILE A 146 3.15 0.48 -9.91
CA ILE A 146 4.57 0.15 -9.95
C ILE A 146 4.89 -0.77 -8.78
N TYR A 147 5.60 -1.84 -9.05
CA TYR A 147 6.24 -2.64 -8.00
C TYR A 147 7.74 -2.50 -8.14
N ALA A 148 8.41 -2.17 -7.04
CA ALA A 148 9.86 -2.08 -6.97
C ALA A 148 10.41 -2.94 -5.82
N ASN A 149 11.54 -3.59 -6.04
CA ASN A 149 12.30 -4.32 -5.02
C ASN A 149 13.81 -4.14 -5.27
N ALA A 150 14.65 -4.81 -4.48
CA ALA A 150 16.10 -4.70 -4.63
C ALA A 150 16.66 -5.25 -5.96
N SER A 151 15.88 -6.04 -6.72
CA SER A 151 16.35 -6.63 -7.99
C SER A 151 15.79 -5.97 -9.24
N GLY A 152 14.87 -5.00 -9.10
CA GLY A 152 14.31 -4.29 -10.25
C GLY A 152 12.94 -3.68 -9.95
N TYR A 153 12.26 -3.29 -11.02
CA TYR A 153 10.88 -2.79 -10.93
C TYR A 153 10.02 -3.33 -12.06
N ARG A 154 8.72 -3.13 -11.96
CA ARG A 154 7.75 -3.46 -13.00
C ARG A 154 6.62 -2.45 -13.00
N VAL A 155 6.34 -1.89 -14.16
CA VAL A 155 5.24 -0.95 -14.38
C VAL A 155 4.08 -1.68 -15.04
N PHE A 156 2.89 -1.54 -14.46
CA PHE A 156 1.63 -2.00 -15.03
C PHE A 156 0.75 -0.80 -15.34
N ASN A 157 0.18 -0.77 -16.53
CA ASN A 157 -0.77 0.24 -17.00
C ASN A 157 -1.79 -0.42 -17.95
N ALA A 158 -2.67 0.36 -18.55
CA ALA A 158 -3.71 -0.16 -19.46
C ALA A 158 -3.14 -0.82 -20.72
N ASP A 159 -1.94 -0.45 -21.17
CA ASP A 159 -1.35 -0.95 -22.42
C ASP A 159 -0.78 -2.38 -22.26
N ASN A 160 -0.42 -2.76 -21.02
CA ASN A 160 0.23 -4.03 -20.73
C ASN A 160 -0.50 -4.89 -19.69
N CYS A 161 -1.66 -4.44 -19.19
CA CYS A 161 -2.41 -5.15 -18.16
C CYS A 161 -3.93 -4.92 -18.26
N ASP A 162 -4.68 -5.93 -18.66
CA ASP A 162 -6.15 -5.88 -18.80
C ASP A 162 -6.86 -5.49 -17.50
N GLN A 163 -6.29 -5.82 -16.33
CA GLN A 163 -6.86 -5.41 -15.04
C GLN A 163 -6.85 -3.90 -14.83
N LEU A 164 -6.00 -3.17 -15.54
CA LEU A 164 -5.90 -1.70 -15.50
C LEU A 164 -6.53 -1.03 -16.73
N SER A 165 -7.13 -1.80 -17.66
CA SER A 165 -8.01 -1.26 -18.69
C SER A 165 -9.24 -0.61 -18.04
N GLN A 166 -9.98 0.20 -18.80
CA GLN A 166 -11.21 0.80 -18.32
C GLN A 166 -12.21 -0.24 -17.79
N ASP A 167 -12.39 -1.36 -18.48
CA ASP A 167 -13.29 -2.44 -18.07
C ASP A 167 -12.78 -3.15 -16.81
N GLY A 168 -11.46 -3.38 -16.72
CA GLY A 168 -10.82 -3.95 -15.55
C GLY A 168 -10.99 -3.09 -14.30
N LEU A 169 -10.76 -1.78 -14.44
CA LEU A 169 -10.95 -0.81 -13.35
C LEU A 169 -12.42 -0.69 -12.95
N GLN A 170 -13.36 -0.69 -13.92
CA GLN A 170 -14.79 -0.68 -13.63
C GLN A 170 -15.23 -1.95 -12.87
N SER A 171 -14.71 -3.11 -13.25
CA SER A 171 -14.97 -4.37 -12.54
C SER A 171 -14.47 -4.34 -11.10
N ALA A 172 -13.26 -3.82 -10.89
CA ALA A 172 -12.68 -3.64 -9.56
C ALA A 172 -13.46 -2.62 -8.71
N LEU A 173 -13.91 -1.52 -9.32
CA LEU A 173 -14.76 -0.52 -8.67
C LEU A 173 -16.08 -1.13 -8.20
N ASN A 174 -16.75 -1.91 -9.05
CA ASN A 174 -17.99 -2.59 -8.68
C ASN A 174 -17.79 -3.53 -7.48
N HIS A 175 -16.62 -4.19 -7.39
CA HIS A 175 -16.27 -5.02 -6.25
C HIS A 175 -16.10 -4.20 -4.96
N ILE A 176 -15.46 -3.02 -5.03
CA ILE A 176 -15.32 -2.12 -3.87
C ILE A 176 -16.70 -1.65 -3.42
N VAL A 177 -17.51 -1.14 -4.36
CA VAL A 177 -18.87 -0.65 -4.07
C VAL A 177 -19.70 -1.71 -3.36
N ALA A 178 -19.71 -2.95 -3.88
CA ALA A 178 -20.44 -4.05 -3.27
C ALA A 178 -19.97 -4.34 -1.82
N LYS A 179 -18.66 -4.36 -1.59
CA LYS A 179 -18.10 -4.58 -0.23
C LYS A 179 -18.38 -3.41 0.71
N CYS A 180 -18.30 -2.19 0.23
CA CYS A 180 -18.58 -1.00 1.05
C CYS A 180 -20.07 -0.91 1.38
N ALA A 181 -20.97 -1.22 0.44
CA ALA A 181 -22.40 -1.25 0.68
C ALA A 181 -22.81 -2.24 1.81
N ILE A 182 -22.17 -3.42 1.85
CA ILE A 182 -22.38 -4.37 2.95
C ILE A 182 -21.98 -3.73 4.30
N ARG A 183 -20.85 -3.06 4.36
CA ARG A 183 -20.37 -2.40 5.59
C ARG A 183 -21.26 -1.23 6.00
N GLU A 184 -21.69 -0.40 5.06
CA GLU A 184 -22.64 0.67 5.34
C GLU A 184 -23.98 0.14 5.87
N ASN A 185 -24.48 -0.97 5.29
CA ASN A 185 -25.68 -1.61 5.77
C ASN A 185 -25.53 -2.15 7.21
N ILE A 186 -24.37 -2.71 7.56
CA ILE A 186 -24.08 -3.12 8.94
C ILE A 186 -24.12 -1.91 9.87
N LEU A 187 -23.45 -0.80 9.50
CA LEU A 187 -23.44 0.43 10.30
C LEU A 187 -24.85 1.01 10.48
N LYS A 188 -25.69 1.01 9.43
CA LYS A 188 -27.06 1.49 9.48
C LYS A 188 -28.01 0.59 10.28
N SER A 189 -27.74 -0.72 10.29
CA SER A 189 -28.58 -1.70 10.99
C SER A 189 -28.26 -1.80 12.48
N ALA A 190 -27.13 -1.24 12.93
CA ALA A 190 -26.69 -1.30 14.31
C ALA A 190 -27.05 0.01 15.02
N ASP A 191 -27.85 -0.09 16.08
CA ASP A 191 -28.24 1.03 16.96
C ASP A 191 -27.25 1.25 18.12
N SER A 192 -26.28 0.37 18.28
CA SER A 192 -25.23 0.44 19.30
C SER A 192 -23.94 -0.26 18.84
N VAL A 193 -22.82 0.03 19.50
CA VAL A 193 -21.54 -0.66 19.26
C VAL A 193 -21.68 -2.16 19.53
N GLU A 194 -22.41 -2.55 20.58
CA GLU A 194 -22.65 -3.94 20.94
C GLU A 194 -23.48 -4.67 19.88
N ALA A 195 -24.47 -4.01 19.28
CA ALA A 195 -25.24 -4.57 18.18
C ALA A 195 -24.36 -4.73 16.93
N MET A 196 -23.51 -3.75 16.61
CA MET A 196 -22.56 -3.80 15.49
C MET A 196 -21.56 -4.95 15.66
N LEU A 197 -21.01 -5.15 16.87
CA LEU A 197 -20.05 -6.23 17.14
C LEU A 197 -20.63 -7.63 16.88
N ARG A 198 -21.96 -7.80 17.00
CA ARG A 198 -22.65 -9.08 16.70
C ARG A 198 -22.81 -9.33 15.20
N LEU A 199 -22.71 -8.28 14.38
CA LEU A 199 -22.86 -8.35 12.92
C LEU A 199 -21.51 -8.49 12.20
N ILE A 200 -20.38 -8.32 12.91
CA ILE A 200 -19.02 -8.36 12.37
C ILE A 200 -18.29 -9.56 12.96
N GLU A 201 -17.81 -10.44 12.10
CA GLU A 201 -16.88 -11.51 12.51
C GLU A 201 -15.47 -10.92 12.67
N PRO A 202 -14.83 -11.02 13.86
CA PRO A 202 -13.47 -10.54 14.07
C PRO A 202 -12.47 -11.50 13.48
N ASP A 203 -11.55 -10.99 12.68
CA ASP A 203 -10.40 -11.76 12.15
C ASP A 203 -9.12 -11.42 12.94
N PHE A 204 -8.92 -12.09 14.07
CA PHE A 204 -7.69 -11.95 14.87
C PHE A 204 -6.48 -12.69 14.27
N ALA A 205 -6.66 -13.48 13.23
CA ALA A 205 -5.58 -14.12 12.49
C ALA A 205 -5.01 -13.23 11.37
N HIS A 206 -5.70 -12.13 11.06
CA HIS A 206 -5.24 -11.20 10.04
C HIS A 206 -3.89 -10.57 10.41
N MET A 207 -3.03 -10.35 9.41
CA MET A 207 -1.68 -9.83 9.61
C MET A 207 -1.64 -8.51 10.41
N TRP A 208 -2.63 -7.63 10.26
CA TRP A 208 -2.72 -6.39 11.02
C TRP A 208 -2.95 -6.60 12.52
N ALA A 209 -3.58 -7.71 12.92
CA ALA A 209 -3.74 -8.04 14.33
C ALA A 209 -2.39 -8.38 14.99
N TRP A 210 -1.44 -8.93 14.23
CA TRP A 210 -0.10 -9.23 14.74
C TRP A 210 0.78 -7.99 14.94
N ASP A 211 0.47 -6.90 14.23
CA ASP A 211 1.15 -5.62 14.37
C ASP A 211 0.57 -4.74 15.50
N CYS A 212 -0.57 -5.12 16.07
CA CYS A 212 -1.16 -4.42 17.21
C CYS A 212 -0.35 -4.65 18.49
N ARG A 213 -0.33 -3.62 19.34
CA ARG A 213 0.18 -3.79 20.71
C ARG A 213 -0.65 -4.84 21.44
N PRO A 214 -0.03 -5.71 22.27
CA PRO A 214 -0.75 -6.77 22.98
C PRO A 214 -1.96 -6.29 23.79
N GLU A 215 -1.85 -5.09 24.40
CA GLU A 215 -2.94 -4.51 25.20
C GLU A 215 -4.17 -4.19 24.34
N VAL A 216 -3.95 -3.62 23.14
CA VAL A 216 -5.01 -3.29 22.18
C VAL A 216 -5.68 -4.56 21.67
N LEU A 217 -4.88 -5.57 21.31
CA LEU A 217 -5.38 -6.85 20.84
C LEU A 217 -6.21 -7.57 21.93
N ASN A 218 -5.73 -7.55 23.18
CA ASN A 218 -6.43 -8.15 24.31
C ASN A 218 -7.75 -7.43 24.63
N GLN A 219 -7.79 -6.10 24.51
CA GLN A 219 -9.03 -5.34 24.65
C GLN A 219 -10.01 -5.70 23.53
N ALA A 220 -9.57 -5.76 22.29
CA ALA A 220 -10.40 -6.17 21.16
C ALA A 220 -10.96 -7.58 21.37
N LYS A 221 -10.13 -8.55 21.75
CA LYS A 221 -10.60 -9.91 22.05
C LYS A 221 -11.69 -9.95 23.13
N LYS A 222 -11.53 -9.18 24.21
CA LYS A 222 -12.54 -9.11 25.28
C LYS A 222 -13.90 -8.58 24.78
N LEU A 223 -13.90 -7.58 23.89
CA LEU A 223 -15.15 -7.03 23.31
C LEU A 223 -15.95 -8.09 22.54
N TRP A 224 -15.29 -9.04 21.90
CA TRP A 224 -15.93 -10.18 21.21
C TRP A 224 -16.05 -11.43 22.07
N GLY A 225 -15.71 -11.38 23.37
CA GLY A 225 -15.84 -12.53 24.29
C GLY A 225 -14.76 -13.60 24.12
N PHE A 226 -13.67 -13.32 23.45
CA PHE A 226 -12.51 -14.21 23.36
C PHE A 226 -11.64 -14.11 24.63
N LYS A 227 -11.12 -15.25 25.08
CA LYS A 227 -10.23 -15.32 26.24
C LYS A 227 -8.76 -15.27 25.80
#